data_26aca10f23874f821268657a8bea134f
#
_entry.id   26aca10f23874f821268657a8bea134f
#
_cell.length_a   1.000
_cell.length_b   1.000
_cell.length_c   1.000
_cell.angle_alpha   90.00
_cell.angle_beta   90.00
_cell.angle_gamma   90.00
#
_symmetry.space_group_name_H-M   'P 1'
#
loop_
_entity.id
_entity.type
_entity.pdbx_description
1 polymer ?
#
loop_
_entity_poly.entity_id
_entity_poly.type
_entity_poly.pdbx_seq_one_letter_code
_entity_poly.pdbx_strand_id
1 'polypeptide(L)'
;MVEHLDSMNKVEFMAEKPEQKTEEKLPISEFYKVVDYVTIFKSAKWWEAVVVFESYGKRSIGMYLWQKRGEEWKRKHKFNVRNLDEWTKLKTAIEQLTPKIASN
;
A
#
# COMPACT_ATOMS: atom_id res chain seq x y z
N MET A 1 15.05 -11.72 15.52
CA MET A 1 14.91 -10.75 15.57
C MET A 1 14.90 -10.25 15.26
N VAL A 2 15.00 -10.77 15.18
CA VAL A 2 14.88 -9.84 14.99
C VAL A 2 14.86 -9.57 14.66
N GLU A 3 14.48 -9.85 14.48
CA GLU A 3 14.41 -9.08 14.28
C GLU A 3 14.38 -8.75 13.84
N HIS A 4 14.92 -9.53 14.02
CA HIS A 4 15.06 -8.77 13.68
C HIS A 4 15.03 -8.69 13.23
N LEU A 5 14.78 -9.32 12.87
CA LEU A 5 14.89 -8.62 12.54
C LEU A 5 14.86 -8.37 12.34
N ASP A 6 15.04 -8.98 12.36
CA ASP A 6 15.08 -8.17 12.17
C ASP A 6 15.27 -8.02 11.77
N SER A 7 15.40 -8.61 11.57
CA SER A 7 15.53 -7.86 11.33
C SER A 7 15.83 -7.88 10.79
N MET A 8 16.02 -8.42 10.47
CA MET A 8 16.23 -7.82 10.18
C MET A 8 16.13 -7.72 9.68
N ASN A 9 16.20 -8.49 9.49
CA ASN A 9 16.16 -7.80 9.19
C ASN A 9 16.10 -7.58 8.75
N LYS A 10 16.00 -8.02 8.43
CA LYS A 10 15.89 -7.30 8.13
C LYS A 10 16.22 -6.76 7.46
N VAL A 11 16.44 -7.23 7.20
CA VAL A 11 16.55 -6.36 6.77
C VAL A 11 16.85 -6.15 5.88
N GLU A 12 17.00 -6.37 5.65
CA GLU A 12 17.01 -5.82 5.14
C GLU A 12 16.80 -5.66 4.40
N PHE A 13 16.51 -6.20 4.11
CA PHE A 13 16.08 -5.70 3.64
C PHE A 13 15.88 -5.21 3.20
N MET A 14 15.78 -5.31 2.99
CA MET A 14 15.39 -4.74 2.69
C MET A 14 15.65 -3.86 2.50
N ALA A 15 15.66 -3.91 2.72
CA ALA A 15 15.93 -2.65 2.92
C ALA A 15 15.70 -1.58 2.03
N GLU A 16 15.74 -1.27 1.32
CA GLU A 16 15.71 -0.21 0.58
C GLU A 16 14.50 0.52 0.44
N LYS A 17 13.50 0.12 0.86
CA LYS A 17 12.29 0.74 0.62
C LYS A 17 11.99 1.96 1.39
N PRO A 18 12.56 2.18 2.51
CA PRO A 18 12.21 3.38 3.26
C PRO A 18 12.54 4.65 2.54
N GLU A 19 13.53 4.65 1.72
CA GLU A 19 13.86 5.86 1.08
C GLU A 19 12.80 6.38 0.19
N GLN A 20 12.01 5.50 -0.36
CA GLN A 20 10.97 5.97 -1.22
C GLN A 20 9.95 6.76 -0.49
N LYS A 21 9.73 6.46 0.77
CA LYS A 21 8.75 7.19 1.51
C LYS A 21 9.17 8.60 1.79
N THR A 22 10.46 8.83 1.92
CA THR A 22 10.90 10.15 2.29
C THR A 22 10.95 11.10 1.15
N GLU A 23 10.91 10.60 -0.06
CA GLU A 23 11.14 11.48 -1.16
C GLU A 23 9.94 11.78 -1.98
N GLU A 24 8.89 11.03 -1.85
CA GLU A 24 7.75 11.23 -2.70
C GLU A 24 6.51 11.41 -1.91
N LYS A 25 5.78 12.44 -2.27
CA LYS A 25 4.49 12.68 -1.67
C LYS A 25 3.45 11.90 -2.44
N LEU A 26 2.59 11.19 -1.72
CA LEU A 26 1.53 10.46 -2.37
C LEU A 26 0.52 11.43 -2.99
N PRO A 27 -0.02 11.08 -4.15
CA PRO A 27 -1.00 11.94 -4.80
C PRO A 27 -2.38 11.74 -4.19
N ILE A 28 -2.51 12.10 -2.93
CA ILE A 28 -3.73 11.96 -2.17
C ILE A 28 -4.13 13.33 -1.68
N SER A 29 -5.43 13.60 -1.67
CA SER A 29 -5.94 14.88 -1.21
C SER A 29 -5.44 15.20 0.18
N GLU A 30 -5.10 16.46 0.43
CA GLU A 30 -4.65 16.86 1.74
C GLU A 30 -5.74 16.80 2.78
N PHE A 31 -6.96 16.59 2.34
CA PHE A 31 -8.07 16.38 3.25
C PHE A 31 -7.82 15.15 4.13
N TYR A 32 -7.09 14.16 3.63
CA TYR A 32 -6.75 12.97 4.39
C TYR A 32 -5.34 13.10 4.92
N LYS A 33 -5.15 12.69 6.16
CA LYS A 33 -3.83 12.66 6.75
C LYS A 33 -3.22 11.28 6.51
N VAL A 34 -2.15 11.23 5.75
CA VAL A 34 -1.45 9.97 5.50
C VAL A 34 -0.62 9.66 6.71
N VAL A 35 -0.85 8.51 7.30
CA VAL A 35 -0.11 8.06 8.48
C VAL A 35 1.13 7.27 8.06
N ASP A 36 0.96 6.37 7.10
CA ASP A 36 2.07 5.56 6.59
C ASP A 36 1.60 4.89 5.31
N TYR A 37 2.52 4.34 4.55
CA TYR A 37 2.16 3.64 3.34
C TYR A 37 3.26 2.69 2.91
N VAL A 38 2.87 1.72 2.09
CA VAL A 38 3.82 0.79 1.47
C VAL A 38 3.53 0.77 -0.01
N THR A 39 4.54 1.05 -0.81
CA THR A 39 4.40 0.96 -2.26
C THR A 39 4.50 -0.51 -2.66
N ILE A 40 3.49 -0.98 -3.40
CA ILE A 40 3.49 -2.34 -3.89
C ILE A 40 4.33 -2.39 -5.16
N PHE A 41 4.14 -1.39 -6.02
CA PHE A 41 4.93 -1.33 -7.23
C PHE A 41 4.80 0.06 -7.82
N LYS A 42 5.83 0.49 -8.53
CA LYS A 42 5.85 1.80 -9.14
C LYS A 42 6.69 1.75 -10.41
N SER A 43 6.13 2.28 -11.48
CA SER A 43 6.83 2.38 -12.74
C SER A 43 6.70 3.80 -13.25
N ALA A 44 7.13 4.04 -14.48
CA ALA A 44 7.01 5.37 -15.05
C ALA A 44 5.56 5.80 -15.20
N LYS A 45 4.65 4.84 -15.34
CA LYS A 45 3.26 5.18 -15.60
C LYS A 45 2.28 4.70 -14.56
N TRP A 46 2.68 3.82 -13.67
CA TRP A 46 1.76 3.24 -12.69
C TRP A 46 2.37 3.24 -11.30
N TRP A 47 1.52 3.42 -10.30
CA TRP A 47 1.94 3.42 -8.91
C TRP A 47 0.83 2.77 -8.10
N GLU A 48 1.16 1.68 -7.41
CA GLU A 48 0.20 0.99 -6.56
C GLU A 48 0.73 0.98 -5.13
N ALA A 49 -0.11 1.36 -4.18
CA ALA A 49 0.31 1.45 -2.78
C ALA A 49 -0.83 1.14 -1.85
N VAL A 50 -0.45 0.64 -0.67
CA VAL A 50 -1.38 0.46 0.44
C VAL A 50 -1.08 1.58 1.42
N VAL A 51 -2.09 2.32 1.81
CA VAL A 51 -1.94 3.56 2.58
C VAL A 51 -2.81 3.52 3.83
N VAL A 52 -2.22 3.87 4.97
CA VAL A 52 -3.02 4.11 6.17
C VAL A 52 -3.28 5.60 6.24
N PHE A 53 -4.52 6.00 6.32
CA PHE A 53 -4.86 7.41 6.41
C PHE A 53 -5.86 7.63 7.52
N GLU A 54 -5.92 8.88 7.96
CA GLU A 54 -6.79 9.29 9.03
C GLU A 54 -7.72 10.37 8.53
N SER A 55 -9.00 10.24 8.85
CA SER A 55 -10.01 11.21 8.48
C SER A 55 -11.04 11.26 9.59
N TYR A 56 -11.31 12.44 10.10
CA TYR A 56 -12.27 12.63 11.18
C TYR A 56 -11.92 11.77 12.39
N GLY A 57 -10.64 11.66 12.69
CA GLY A 57 -10.20 10.93 13.86
C GLY A 57 -10.22 9.43 13.73
N LYS A 58 -10.53 8.91 12.56
CA LYS A 58 -10.56 7.47 12.34
C LYS A 58 -9.53 7.09 11.31
N ARG A 59 -8.89 5.94 11.51
CA ARG A 59 -7.89 5.43 10.60
C ARG A 59 -8.45 4.29 9.79
N SER A 60 -8.04 4.21 8.54
CA SER A 60 -8.41 3.10 7.69
C SER A 60 -7.30 2.88 6.67
N ILE A 61 -7.41 1.76 5.97
CA ILE A 61 -6.43 1.41 4.94
C ILE A 61 -7.09 1.57 3.59
N GLY A 62 -6.35 2.19 2.66
CA GLY A 62 -6.81 2.31 1.29
C GLY A 62 -5.82 1.62 0.38
N MET A 63 -6.32 0.89 -0.59
CA MET A 63 -5.49 0.33 -1.65
C MET A 63 -5.68 1.21 -2.86
N TYR A 64 -4.60 1.83 -3.30
CA TYR A 64 -4.64 2.83 -4.36
C TYR A 64 -3.89 2.38 -5.59
N LEU A 65 -4.41 2.77 -6.74
CA LEU A 65 -3.70 2.60 -8.00
C LEU A 65 -3.79 3.93 -8.74
N TRP A 66 -2.64 4.49 -9.09
CA TRP A 66 -2.55 5.74 -9.84
C TRP A 66 -1.92 5.49 -11.20
N GLN A 67 -2.31 6.30 -12.15
CA GLN A 67 -1.73 6.29 -13.48
C GLN A 67 -1.17 7.67 -13.77
N LYS A 68 0.02 7.73 -14.32
CA LYS A 68 0.61 9.02 -14.68
C LYS A 68 0.06 9.49 -16.01
N ARG A 69 -0.41 10.71 -16.00
CA ARG A 69 -0.93 11.37 -17.19
C ARG A 69 -0.23 12.71 -17.27
N GLY A 70 0.68 12.85 -18.24
CA GLY A 70 1.52 14.03 -18.30
C GLY A 70 2.38 14.10 -17.07
N GLU A 71 2.28 15.19 -16.34
CA GLU A 71 3.09 15.37 -15.14
C GLU A 71 2.37 14.98 -13.86
N GLU A 72 1.14 14.50 -13.98
CA GLU A 72 0.33 14.27 -12.80
C GLU A 72 -0.05 12.81 -12.65
N TRP A 73 -0.15 12.38 -11.39
CA TRP A 73 -0.67 11.06 -11.06
C TRP A 73 -2.17 11.18 -10.87
N LYS A 74 -2.93 10.39 -11.63
CA LYS A 74 -4.39 10.37 -11.53
C LYS A 74 -4.83 9.06 -10.92
N ARG A 75 -5.75 9.13 -9.97
CA ARG A 75 -6.23 7.94 -9.31
C ARG A 75 -7.10 7.12 -10.25
N LYS A 76 -6.77 5.85 -10.41
CA LYS A 76 -7.55 4.93 -11.22
C LYS A 76 -8.46 4.07 -10.36
N HIS A 77 -7.95 3.62 -9.22
CA HIS A 77 -8.72 2.78 -8.32
C HIS A 77 -8.41 3.13 -6.88
N LYS A 78 -9.40 2.95 -6.05
CA LYS A 78 -9.24 3.09 -4.61
C LYS A 78 -10.21 2.12 -3.97
N PHE A 79 -9.71 1.32 -3.04
CA PHE A 79 -10.54 0.41 -2.28
C PHE A 79 -10.17 0.52 -0.82
N ASN A 80 -11.15 0.83 0.02
CA ASN A 80 -10.90 1.01 1.44
C ASN A 80 -11.18 -0.25 2.22
N VAL A 81 -10.26 -0.60 3.12
CA VAL A 81 -10.48 -1.66 4.09
C VAL A 81 -10.72 -0.97 5.42
N ARG A 82 -11.90 -1.09 5.96
CA ARG A 82 -12.32 -0.26 7.08
C ARG A 82 -11.97 -0.80 8.43
N ASN A 83 -11.79 -2.10 8.56
CA ASN A 83 -11.47 -2.67 9.86
C ASN A 83 -10.79 -4.03 9.69
N LEU A 84 -10.33 -4.58 10.82
CA LEU A 84 -9.60 -5.84 10.78
C LEU A 84 -10.47 -7.02 10.36
N ASP A 85 -11.74 -6.98 10.69
CA ASP A 85 -12.64 -8.06 10.30
C ASP A 85 -12.77 -8.13 8.79
N GLU A 86 -12.93 -6.98 8.15
CA GLU A 86 -13.02 -6.93 6.70
C GLU A 86 -11.71 -7.40 6.08
N TRP A 87 -10.59 -6.96 6.65
CA TRP A 87 -9.29 -7.39 6.15
C TRP A 87 -9.13 -8.90 6.24
N THR A 88 -9.53 -9.50 7.36
CA THR A 88 -9.41 -10.93 7.54
C THR A 88 -10.20 -11.69 6.47
N LYS A 89 -11.39 -11.21 6.16
CA LYS A 89 -12.22 -11.86 5.16
C LYS A 89 -11.63 -11.71 3.77
N LEU A 90 -11.12 -10.52 3.46
CA LEU A 90 -10.48 -10.29 2.17
C LEU A 90 -9.25 -11.17 2.01
N LYS A 91 -8.42 -11.20 3.04
CA LYS A 91 -7.20 -11.98 3.00
C LYS A 91 -7.50 -13.45 2.77
N THR A 92 -8.47 -13.97 3.51
CA THR A 92 -8.84 -15.37 3.38
C THR A 92 -9.36 -15.68 1.98
N ALA A 93 -10.20 -14.80 1.45
CA ALA A 93 -10.75 -15.02 0.11
C ALA A 93 -9.66 -15.00 -0.94
N ILE A 94 -8.73 -14.05 -0.81
CA ILE A 94 -7.63 -13.95 -1.78
C ILE A 94 -6.75 -15.19 -1.70
N GLU A 95 -6.45 -15.64 -0.50
CA GLU A 95 -5.61 -16.82 -0.33
C GLU A 95 -6.29 -18.07 -0.89
N GLN A 96 -7.60 -18.14 -0.76
CA GLN A 96 -8.36 -19.24 -1.29
C GLN A 96 -8.32 -19.30 -2.81
N LEU A 97 -8.31 -18.15 -3.46
CA LEU A 97 -8.38 -18.06 -4.90
C LEU A 97 -7.04 -17.98 -5.60
N THR A 98 -5.99 -17.65 -4.85
CA THR A 98 -4.66 -17.49 -5.43
C THR A 98 -4.20 -18.71 -6.24
N PRO A 99 -4.45 -19.95 -5.79
CA PRO A 99 -4.02 -21.09 -6.59
C PRO A 99 -4.63 -21.13 -7.99
N LYS A 100 -5.79 -20.51 -8.16
CA LYS A 100 -6.41 -20.47 -9.48
C LYS A 100 -5.62 -19.64 -10.46
N ILE A 101 -4.93 -18.61 -9.96
CA ILE A 101 -4.06 -17.81 -10.81
C ILE A 101 -2.83 -18.61 -11.19
N ALA A 102 -2.29 -19.33 -10.23
CA ALA A 102 -1.06 -20.06 -10.47
C ALA A 102 -1.24 -21.22 -11.42
N SER A 103 -2.46 -21.76 -11.51
CA SER A 103 -2.65 -22.94 -12.34
C SER A 103 -2.98 -22.60 -13.78
N ASN A 104 -2.94 -21.36 -14.15
CA ASN A 104 -3.25 -20.94 -15.51
C ASN A 104 -2.21 -21.34 -16.50
#